data_6b33833b66ae5085e0ba96f0ae077095
#
_entry.id   6b33833b66ae5085e0ba96f0ae077095
#
_cell.length_a   1.000
_cell.length_b   1.000
_cell.length_c   1.000
_cell.angle_alpha   90.00
_cell.angle_beta   90.00
_cell.angle_gamma   90.00
#
_symmetry.space_group_name_H-M   'P 1'
#
loop_
_entity.id
_entity.type
_entity.pdbx_description
1 polymer ?
#
loop_
_entity_poly.entity_id
_entity_poly.type
_entity_poly.pdbx_seq_one_letter_code
_entity_poly.pdbx_strand_id
1 'polypeptide(L)'
;MIATRPDPEIPAKLLAWYDTHARALPWRALPGEPAPDPYRVWLSEIMLQQTTVAAVKPYFAAFTQRWPDVAALASAPEEDVMAAWAGLGYYSRARNLVKAARVVAEMGGFPDTEEGLRALPGVGDYTAAAIAAIAFGRRAVVVDANVERVV
;
A
#
# COMPACT_ATOMS: atom_id res chain seq x y z
N MET A 1 -30.25 -28.05 -10.36
CA MET A 1 -29.88 -26.72 -10.83
C MET A 1 -28.46 -26.68 -11.35
N ILE A 2 -28.28 -26.09 -12.46
CA ILE A 2 -26.99 -26.05 -13.12
C ILE A 2 -26.20 -24.87 -12.54
N ALA A 3 -24.99 -25.14 -12.07
CA ALA A 3 -24.10 -24.07 -11.66
C ALA A 3 -23.80 -23.20 -12.88
N THR A 4 -24.04 -21.91 -12.74
CA THR A 4 -23.78 -20.96 -13.81
C THR A 4 -22.27 -20.83 -14.01
N ARG A 5 -21.81 -21.12 -15.21
CA ARG A 5 -20.42 -20.86 -15.54
C ARG A 5 -20.20 -19.35 -15.59
N PRO A 6 -19.09 -18.83 -15.03
CA PRO A 6 -18.74 -17.43 -15.25
C PRO A 6 -18.65 -17.17 -16.75
N ASP A 7 -19.19 -16.04 -17.17
CA ASP A 7 -19.03 -15.58 -18.56
C ASP A 7 -17.52 -15.40 -18.82
N PRO A 8 -16.94 -16.12 -19.80
CA PRO A 8 -15.51 -16.00 -20.07
C PRO A 8 -15.10 -14.61 -20.56
N GLU A 9 -16.05 -13.78 -20.96
CA GLU A 9 -15.78 -12.39 -21.36
C GLU A 9 -15.73 -11.43 -20.18
N ILE A 10 -16.26 -11.81 -19.00
CA ILE A 10 -16.29 -10.91 -17.83
C ILE A 10 -14.88 -10.46 -17.41
N PRO A 11 -13.87 -11.34 -17.27
CA PRO A 11 -12.53 -10.90 -16.94
C PRO A 11 -11.95 -9.92 -17.94
N ALA A 12 -12.14 -10.17 -19.24
CA ALA A 12 -11.65 -9.27 -20.28
C ALA A 12 -12.36 -7.93 -20.25
N LYS A 13 -13.68 -7.94 -20.03
CA LYS A 13 -14.47 -6.71 -19.91
C LYS A 13 -14.07 -5.88 -18.70
N LEU A 14 -13.81 -6.54 -17.56
CA LEU A 14 -13.35 -5.86 -16.35
C LEU A 14 -11.98 -5.25 -16.54
N LEU A 15 -11.06 -5.97 -17.17
CA LEU A 15 -9.72 -5.44 -17.46
C LEU A 15 -9.79 -4.26 -18.42
N ALA A 16 -10.60 -4.34 -19.46
CA ALA A 16 -10.78 -3.25 -20.41
C ALA A 16 -11.39 -2.03 -19.72
N TRP A 17 -12.41 -2.25 -18.86
CA TRP A 17 -13.02 -1.17 -18.08
C TRP A 17 -11.99 -0.52 -17.16
N TYR A 18 -11.19 -1.33 -16.45
CA TYR A 18 -10.15 -0.82 -15.55
C TYR A 18 -9.11 -0.01 -16.31
N ASP A 19 -8.65 -0.51 -17.46
CA ASP A 19 -7.67 0.21 -18.30
C ASP A 19 -8.18 1.60 -18.69
N THR A 20 -9.49 1.71 -18.93
CA THR A 20 -10.12 2.98 -19.31
C THR A 20 -10.41 3.89 -18.10
N HIS A 21 -10.81 3.30 -16.97
CA HIS A 21 -11.34 4.01 -15.81
C HIS A 21 -10.43 3.99 -14.58
N ALA A 22 -9.22 3.43 -14.69
CA ALA A 22 -8.28 3.38 -13.57
C ALA A 22 -8.02 4.77 -13.03
N ARG A 23 -8.11 4.91 -11.71
CA ARG A 23 -7.87 6.20 -11.05
C ARG A 23 -6.39 6.53 -11.05
N ALA A 24 -6.06 7.73 -11.48
CA ALA A 24 -4.71 8.26 -11.34
C ALA A 24 -4.50 8.70 -9.88
N LEU A 25 -3.79 7.88 -9.12
CA LEU A 25 -3.44 8.18 -7.72
C LEU A 25 -1.93 8.28 -7.58
N PRO A 26 -1.43 9.14 -6.67
CA PRO A 26 0.02 9.36 -6.54
C PRO A 26 0.83 8.10 -6.22
N TRP A 27 0.21 7.12 -5.59
CA TRP A 27 0.87 5.87 -5.16
C TRP A 27 0.59 4.68 -6.08
N ARG A 28 -0.16 4.89 -7.17
CA ARG A 28 -0.62 3.81 -8.04
C ARG A 28 0.03 3.91 -9.41
N ALA A 29 0.52 2.78 -9.92
CA ALA A 29 0.90 2.68 -11.33
C ALA A 29 -0.36 2.52 -12.17
N LEU A 30 -0.40 3.21 -13.31
CA LEU A 30 -1.47 3.05 -14.28
C LEU A 30 -1.25 1.77 -15.10
N PRO A 31 -2.30 1.24 -15.76
CA PRO A 31 -2.13 0.07 -16.63
C PRO A 31 -1.01 0.28 -17.66
N GLY A 32 -0.12 -0.70 -17.77
CA GLY A 32 1.00 -0.65 -18.70
C GLY A 32 2.25 0.01 -18.14
N GLU A 33 2.18 0.65 -16.97
CA GLU A 33 3.34 1.23 -16.32
C GLU A 33 4.10 0.18 -15.51
N PRO A 34 5.41 0.40 -15.21
CA PRO A 34 6.14 -0.48 -14.29
C PRO A 34 5.48 -0.52 -12.90
N ALA A 35 5.74 -1.57 -12.14
CA ALA A 35 5.27 -1.68 -10.78
C ALA A 35 5.75 -0.48 -9.95
N PRO A 36 4.91 0.04 -9.04
CA PRO A 36 5.28 1.20 -8.23
C PRO A 36 6.36 0.83 -7.21
N ASP A 37 7.08 1.85 -6.74
CA ASP A 37 8.11 1.72 -5.71
C ASP A 37 7.51 1.12 -4.43
N PRO A 38 8.11 0.06 -3.87
CA PRO A 38 7.64 -0.54 -2.61
C PRO A 38 7.48 0.45 -1.46
N TYR A 39 8.37 1.43 -1.34
CA TYR A 39 8.26 2.47 -0.32
C TYR A 39 6.96 3.25 -0.46
N ARG A 40 6.63 3.67 -1.68
CA ARG A 40 5.42 4.45 -1.94
C ARG A 40 4.17 3.62 -1.71
N VAL A 41 4.18 2.35 -2.10
CA VAL A 41 3.06 1.43 -1.87
C VAL A 41 2.83 1.22 -0.38
N TRP A 42 3.88 0.91 0.36
CA TRP A 42 3.82 0.69 1.81
C TRP A 42 3.29 1.94 2.52
N LEU A 43 3.85 3.11 2.22
CA LEU A 43 3.44 4.37 2.83
C LEU A 43 1.96 4.64 2.59
N SER A 44 1.49 4.48 1.36
CA SER A 44 0.09 4.69 1.03
C SER A 44 -0.82 3.70 1.75
N GLU A 45 -0.44 2.43 1.83
CA GLU A 45 -1.24 1.40 2.51
C GLU A 45 -1.39 1.71 4.00
N ILE A 46 -0.33 2.16 4.66
CA ILE A 46 -0.40 2.54 6.06
C ILE A 46 -1.29 3.79 6.24
N MET A 47 -1.10 4.80 5.41
CA MET A 47 -1.90 6.03 5.50
C MET A 47 -3.38 5.79 5.23
N LEU A 48 -3.71 4.85 4.33
CA LEU A 48 -5.09 4.55 3.96
C LEU A 48 -5.84 3.71 4.99
N GLN A 49 -5.13 3.12 5.97
CA GLN A 49 -5.81 2.40 7.05
C GLN A 49 -6.75 3.36 7.80
N GLN A 50 -8.05 3.06 7.75
CA GLN A 50 -9.10 3.83 8.44
C GLN A 50 -9.14 5.32 8.01
N THR A 51 -8.69 5.62 6.79
CA THR A 51 -8.65 6.99 6.27
C THR A 51 -9.05 7.00 4.81
N THR A 52 -9.64 8.11 4.35
CA THR A 52 -10.08 8.24 2.96
C THR A 52 -8.93 8.62 2.04
N VAL A 53 -9.08 8.30 0.75
CA VAL A 53 -8.13 8.71 -0.29
C VAL A 53 -7.98 10.24 -0.31
N ALA A 54 -9.08 10.97 -0.23
CA ALA A 54 -9.04 12.44 -0.25
C ALA A 54 -8.23 13.02 0.90
N ALA A 55 -8.34 12.43 2.10
CA ALA A 55 -7.59 12.88 3.26
C ALA A 55 -6.10 12.53 3.14
N VAL A 56 -5.77 11.38 2.54
CA VAL A 56 -4.39 10.89 2.45
C VAL A 56 -3.58 11.63 1.39
N LYS A 57 -4.17 12.01 0.27
CA LYS A 57 -3.43 12.62 -0.85
C LYS A 57 -2.46 13.74 -0.45
N PRO A 58 -2.87 14.77 0.32
CA PRO A 58 -1.93 15.84 0.68
C PRO A 58 -0.83 15.34 1.62
N TYR A 59 -1.13 14.42 2.53
CA TYR A 59 -0.13 13.86 3.43
C TYR A 59 0.88 13.01 2.68
N PHE A 60 0.42 12.19 1.76
CA PHE A 60 1.30 11.37 0.93
C PHE A 60 2.25 12.24 0.10
N ALA A 61 1.74 13.28 -0.53
CA ALA A 61 2.55 14.21 -1.31
C ALA A 61 3.62 14.88 -0.43
N ALA A 62 3.24 15.38 0.75
CA ALA A 62 4.16 16.03 1.67
C ALA A 62 5.24 15.06 2.18
N PHE A 63 4.86 13.85 2.55
CA PHE A 63 5.80 12.83 3.02
C PHE A 63 6.80 12.42 1.94
N THR A 64 6.34 12.15 0.72
CA THR A 64 7.23 11.72 -0.35
C THR A 64 8.14 12.83 -0.86
N GLN A 65 7.71 14.07 -0.72
CA GLN A 65 8.54 15.22 -1.04
C GLN A 65 9.66 15.39 0.00
N ARG A 66 9.33 15.29 1.27
CA ARG A 66 10.28 15.48 2.37
C ARG A 66 11.19 14.27 2.56
N TRP A 67 10.61 13.08 2.48
CA TRP A 67 11.32 11.81 2.65
C TRP A 67 11.04 10.93 1.43
N PRO A 68 11.85 11.08 0.36
CA PRO A 68 11.57 10.42 -0.91
C PRO A 68 11.81 8.91 -0.92
N ASP A 69 12.54 8.38 0.05
CA ASP A 69 12.78 6.95 0.18
C ASP A 69 12.78 6.53 1.64
N VAL A 70 12.85 5.21 1.87
CA VAL A 70 12.78 4.66 3.22
C VAL A 70 13.98 5.05 4.07
N ALA A 71 15.16 5.21 3.44
CA ALA A 71 16.35 5.61 4.18
C ALA A 71 16.23 7.03 4.74
N ALA A 72 15.67 7.95 3.94
CA ALA A 72 15.39 9.31 4.38
C ALA A 72 14.39 9.32 5.55
N LEU A 73 13.32 8.54 5.44
CA LEU A 73 12.32 8.45 6.52
C LEU A 73 12.91 7.80 7.78
N ALA A 74 13.71 6.76 7.61
CA ALA A 74 14.36 6.09 8.75
C ALA A 74 15.32 7.00 9.50
N SER A 75 15.95 7.96 8.81
CA SER A 75 16.89 8.91 9.39
C SER A 75 16.20 10.13 10.01
N ALA A 76 14.90 10.30 9.78
CA ALA A 76 14.16 11.45 10.29
C ALA A 76 13.98 11.35 11.81
N PRO A 77 14.06 12.46 12.55
CA PRO A 77 13.65 12.48 13.95
C PRO A 77 12.17 12.08 14.06
N GLU A 78 11.84 11.24 15.04
CA GLU A 78 10.48 10.76 15.22
C GLU A 78 9.47 11.91 15.38
N GLU A 79 9.86 12.95 16.12
CA GLU A 79 9.01 14.12 16.33
C GLU A 79 8.67 14.85 15.03
N ASP A 80 9.57 14.84 14.05
CA ASP A 80 9.31 15.47 12.74
C ASP A 80 8.26 14.67 11.96
N VAL A 81 8.35 13.35 12.03
CA VAL A 81 7.37 12.47 11.38
C VAL A 81 6.01 12.60 12.04
N MET A 82 5.99 12.64 13.37
CA MET A 82 4.74 12.81 14.13
C MET A 82 4.08 14.15 13.80
N ALA A 83 4.88 15.23 13.69
CA ALA A 83 4.36 16.54 13.31
C ALA A 83 3.79 16.55 11.91
N ALA A 84 4.46 15.90 10.96
CA ALA A 84 3.97 15.78 9.59
C ALA A 84 2.70 14.94 9.48
N TRP A 85 2.51 13.98 10.39
CA TRP A 85 1.31 13.14 10.47
C TRP A 85 0.13 13.85 11.14
N ALA A 86 0.36 14.95 11.82
CA ALA A 86 -0.66 15.64 12.62
C ALA A 86 -1.91 15.94 11.77
N GLY A 87 -3.07 15.59 12.29
CA GLY A 87 -4.34 15.75 11.60
C GLY A 87 -4.84 14.51 10.87
N LEU A 88 -3.97 13.53 10.61
CA LEU A 88 -4.38 12.29 9.97
C LEU A 88 -5.01 11.29 10.95
N GLY A 89 -4.69 11.43 12.24
CA GLY A 89 -5.25 10.60 13.29
C GLY A 89 -4.56 9.25 13.47
N TYR A 90 -4.98 8.52 14.50
CA TYR A 90 -4.46 7.18 14.80
C TYR A 90 -2.92 7.15 14.84
N TYR A 91 -2.35 7.90 15.76
CA TYR A 91 -0.90 8.18 15.83
C TYR A 91 -0.02 6.95 16.05
N SER A 92 -0.60 5.84 16.53
CA SER A 92 0.14 4.58 16.60
C SER A 92 0.64 4.12 15.23
N ARG A 93 -0.09 4.45 14.16
CA ARG A 93 0.36 4.19 12.79
C ARG A 93 1.64 4.94 12.45
N ALA A 94 1.73 6.21 12.84
CA ALA A 94 2.93 7.01 12.60
C ALA A 94 4.13 6.46 13.37
N ARG A 95 3.93 6.05 14.61
CA ARG A 95 5.00 5.43 15.40
C ARG A 95 5.48 4.11 14.78
N ASN A 96 4.56 3.28 14.35
CA ASN A 96 4.90 2.03 13.67
C ASN A 96 5.57 2.29 12.31
N LEU A 97 5.16 3.34 11.62
CA LEU A 97 5.78 3.76 10.36
C LEU A 97 7.27 4.04 10.55
N VAL A 98 7.62 4.81 11.59
CA VAL A 98 9.03 5.11 11.91
C VAL A 98 9.80 3.84 12.24
N LYS A 99 9.22 2.98 13.08
CA LYS A 99 9.86 1.71 13.46
C LYS A 99 10.09 0.83 12.24
N ALA A 100 9.09 0.68 11.38
CA ALA A 100 9.20 -0.13 10.18
C ALA A 100 10.23 0.44 9.20
N ALA A 101 10.26 1.76 9.02
CA ALA A 101 11.24 2.41 8.16
C ALA A 101 12.67 2.10 8.60
N ARG A 102 12.92 2.14 9.90
CA ARG A 102 14.24 1.82 10.48
C ARG A 102 14.62 0.37 10.26
N VAL A 103 13.67 -0.56 10.45
CA VAL A 103 13.92 -1.98 10.19
C VAL A 103 14.24 -2.21 8.72
N VAL A 104 13.47 -1.64 7.80
CA VAL A 104 13.68 -1.79 6.36
C VAL A 104 15.04 -1.22 5.94
N ALA A 105 15.40 -0.06 6.48
CA ALA A 105 16.70 0.56 6.17
C ALA A 105 17.87 -0.33 6.63
N GLU A 106 17.76 -0.96 7.81
CA GLU A 106 18.77 -1.91 8.29
C GLU A 106 18.86 -3.15 7.42
N MET A 107 17.74 -3.61 6.86
CA MET A 107 17.69 -4.78 5.98
C MET A 107 18.23 -4.47 4.59
N GLY A 108 18.40 -3.22 4.23
CA GLY A 108 18.83 -2.82 2.91
C GLY A 108 17.72 -2.72 1.87
N GLY A 109 16.48 -2.86 2.26
CA GLY A 109 15.31 -2.75 1.39
C GLY A 109 14.10 -3.49 1.92
N PHE A 110 12.97 -3.33 1.26
CA PHE A 110 11.75 -4.02 1.65
C PHE A 110 11.83 -5.52 1.35
N PRO A 111 11.31 -6.38 2.25
CA PRO A 111 11.12 -7.79 1.93
C PRO A 111 10.19 -7.92 0.72
N ASP A 112 10.44 -8.90 -0.13
CA ASP A 112 9.62 -9.13 -1.31
C ASP A 112 8.61 -10.28 -1.14
N THR A 113 8.48 -10.79 0.07
CA THR A 113 7.52 -11.84 0.41
C THR A 113 6.46 -11.32 1.36
N GLU A 114 5.27 -11.91 1.27
CA GLU A 114 4.17 -11.59 2.18
C GLU A 114 4.57 -11.83 3.64
N GLU A 115 5.25 -12.96 3.90
CA GLU A 115 5.71 -13.31 5.25
C GLU A 115 6.68 -12.26 5.80
N GLY A 116 7.67 -11.85 4.99
CA GLY A 116 8.65 -10.84 5.40
C GLY A 116 8.00 -9.49 5.65
N LEU A 117 7.07 -9.09 4.79
CA LEU A 117 6.35 -7.83 4.94
C LEU A 117 5.48 -7.82 6.20
N ARG A 118 4.83 -8.94 6.50
CA ARG A 118 3.98 -9.07 7.69
C ARG A 118 4.76 -8.93 8.99
N ALA A 119 6.04 -9.23 8.98
CA ALA A 119 6.89 -9.08 10.15
C ALA A 119 7.22 -7.61 10.48
N LEU A 120 6.95 -6.69 9.57
CA LEU A 120 7.23 -5.27 9.79
C LEU A 120 6.21 -4.65 10.76
N PRO A 121 6.64 -3.74 11.65
CA PRO A 121 5.71 -3.03 12.54
C PRO A 121 4.58 -2.35 11.79
N GLY A 122 3.35 -2.57 12.24
CA GLY A 122 2.16 -1.96 11.65
C GLY A 122 1.65 -2.62 10.36
N VAL A 123 2.31 -3.67 9.89
CA VAL A 123 1.89 -4.38 8.68
C VAL A 123 1.15 -5.66 9.08
N GLY A 124 -0.15 -5.69 8.83
CA GLY A 124 -0.97 -6.88 9.04
C GLY A 124 -1.07 -7.75 7.79
N ASP A 125 -1.88 -8.79 7.87
CA ASP A 125 -2.04 -9.76 6.78
C ASP A 125 -2.50 -9.11 5.47
N TYR A 126 -3.51 -8.25 5.54
CA TYR A 126 -4.03 -7.56 4.36
C TYR A 126 -2.97 -6.65 3.73
N THR A 127 -2.32 -5.84 4.55
CA THR A 127 -1.31 -4.87 4.08
C THR A 127 -0.11 -5.60 3.47
N ALA A 128 0.35 -6.67 4.10
CA ALA A 128 1.45 -7.49 3.56
C ALA A 128 1.10 -8.07 2.19
N ALA A 129 -0.11 -8.63 2.06
CA ALA A 129 -0.58 -9.21 0.80
C ALA A 129 -0.69 -8.14 -0.28
N ALA A 130 -1.22 -6.97 0.05
CA ALA A 130 -1.37 -5.86 -0.89
C ALA A 130 -0.01 -5.36 -1.39
N ILE A 131 0.95 -5.15 -0.50
CA ILE A 131 2.29 -4.70 -0.88
C ILE A 131 2.97 -5.75 -1.77
N ALA A 132 2.91 -7.03 -1.38
CA ALA A 132 3.52 -8.12 -2.15
C ALA A 132 2.95 -8.18 -3.57
N ALA A 133 1.63 -8.05 -3.71
CA ALA A 133 0.97 -8.10 -5.01
C ALA A 133 1.28 -6.85 -5.86
N ILE A 134 1.17 -5.67 -5.28
CA ILE A 134 1.25 -4.41 -6.02
C ILE A 134 2.69 -4.05 -6.37
N ALA A 135 3.60 -4.12 -5.39
CA ALA A 135 4.98 -3.69 -5.58
C ALA A 135 5.87 -4.76 -6.18
N PHE A 136 5.62 -6.03 -5.85
CA PHE A 136 6.50 -7.12 -6.24
C PHE A 136 5.86 -8.12 -7.20
N GLY A 137 4.60 -7.90 -7.58
CA GLY A 137 3.90 -8.80 -8.49
C GLY A 137 3.69 -10.20 -7.93
N ARG A 138 3.78 -10.39 -6.60
CA ARG A 138 3.60 -11.69 -5.97
C ARG A 138 2.13 -12.09 -6.00
N ARG A 139 1.89 -13.37 -6.21
CA ARG A 139 0.54 -13.91 -6.14
C ARG A 139 0.14 -14.02 -4.67
N ALA A 140 -0.63 -13.06 -4.21
CA ALA A 140 -1.11 -12.99 -2.85
C ALA A 140 -2.61 -13.06 -2.82
N VAL A 141 -3.16 -13.68 -1.77
CA VAL A 141 -4.60 -13.68 -1.53
C VAL A 141 -4.94 -12.48 -0.66
N VAL A 142 -5.48 -11.44 -1.29
CA VAL A 142 -5.91 -10.24 -0.57
C VAL A 142 -7.36 -10.49 -0.13
N VAL A 143 -7.54 -10.78 1.16
CA VAL A 143 -8.85 -11.08 1.72
C VAL A 143 -9.26 -9.99 2.70
N ASP A 144 -10.33 -9.26 2.37
CA ASP A 144 -11.00 -8.34 3.27
C ASP A 144 -12.51 -8.62 3.25
N ALA A 145 -13.28 -7.86 4.00
CA ALA A 145 -14.73 -8.09 4.10
C ALA A 145 -15.43 -7.94 2.74
N ASN A 146 -14.93 -7.10 1.85
CA ASN A 146 -15.52 -6.91 0.54
C ASN A 146 -15.19 -8.07 -0.39
N VAL A 147 -13.95 -8.56 -0.35
CA VAL A 147 -13.53 -9.72 -1.14
C VAL A 147 -14.29 -10.96 -0.69
N GLU A 148 -14.43 -11.18 0.60
CA GLU A 148 -15.19 -12.31 1.16
C GLU A 148 -16.64 -12.31 0.71
N ARG A 149 -17.25 -11.14 0.54
CA ARG A 149 -18.63 -11.04 0.06
C ARG A 149 -18.77 -11.40 -1.42
N VAL A 150 -17.77 -11.14 -2.21
CA VAL A 150 -17.79 -11.39 -3.65
C VAL A 150 -17.43 -12.84 -3.97
N VAL A 151 -16.53 -13.41 -3.20
CA VAL A 151 -16.09 -14.80 -3.36
C VAL A 151 -17.01 -15.73 -2.61
#